data_f183b7ec54bd1bc44b30ab47acd9a1cc
#
_entry.id   f183b7ec54bd1bc44b30ab47acd9a1cc
#
_cell.length_a   1.000
_cell.length_b   1.000
_cell.length_c   1.000
_cell.angle_alpha   90.00
_cell.angle_beta   90.00
_cell.angle_gamma   90.00
#
_symmetry.space_group_name_H-M   'P 1'
#
loop_
_entity.id
_entity.type
_entity.pdbx_description
1 polymer ?
#
loop_
_entity_poly.entity_id
_entity_poly.type
_entity_poly.pdbx_seq_one_letter_code
_entity_poly.pdbx_strand_id
1 'polypeptide(L)'
;MTSVAGDTAIRLADAVVALGGFPALAGASMSVERGELVALRGANGTGKSTLLRLCAGLVPLARGGATVLGVDLADDRVAVRQLVGLLGHRNGLNAELTCRENVAFTAQLVGASPNDVDDALQRLGIDARVAVTRAGALSAGQRRRTALASLIVRRAQLWLLDEPHAGLDTAARNELDVILRDATRSGATVLYTTHEVDRAGLATPRTVTLSGGCVTSDVSSKFGVAQ
;
A
#
# COMPACT_ATOMS: atom_id res chain seq x y z
N MET A 1 25.83 15.52 -7.95
CA MET A 1 24.78 15.71 -6.96
C MET A 1 24.49 14.33 -6.36
N THR A 2 25.06 14.06 -5.22
CA THR A 2 24.98 12.75 -4.53
C THR A 2 23.63 12.68 -3.84
N SER A 3 22.70 11.89 -4.39
CA SER A 3 21.43 11.55 -3.75
C SER A 3 21.74 10.80 -2.45
N VAL A 4 21.27 11.34 -1.33
CA VAL A 4 21.38 10.73 0.00
C VAL A 4 20.62 9.40 -0.03
N ALA A 5 21.32 8.28 0.06
CA ALA A 5 20.78 6.93 -0.03
C ALA A 5 19.84 6.53 1.14
N GLY A 6 19.47 7.49 2.02
CA GLY A 6 18.69 7.25 3.24
C GLY A 6 17.19 7.54 3.15
N ASP A 7 16.73 8.23 2.11
CA ASP A 7 15.37 8.79 2.06
C ASP A 7 14.42 8.04 1.10
N THR A 8 14.93 7.10 0.32
CA THR A 8 14.15 6.36 -0.68
C THR A 8 13.48 5.11 -0.05
N ALA A 9 12.16 5.00 -0.17
CA ALA A 9 11.40 3.84 0.28
C ALA A 9 11.35 2.72 -0.78
N ILE A 10 11.24 3.08 -2.07
CA ILE A 10 11.26 2.13 -3.18
C ILE A 10 12.19 2.66 -4.27
N ARG A 11 13.09 1.83 -4.77
CA ARG A 11 13.90 2.09 -5.96
C ARG A 11 13.86 0.87 -6.86
N LEU A 12 13.30 1.04 -8.05
CA LEU A 12 13.33 0.06 -9.14
C LEU A 12 14.20 0.60 -10.27
N ALA A 13 15.09 -0.23 -10.82
CA ALA A 13 15.96 0.08 -11.95
C ALA A 13 15.85 -1.06 -12.96
N ASP A 14 15.18 -0.84 -14.07
CA ASP A 14 14.92 -1.79 -15.15
C ASP A 14 14.41 -3.15 -14.63
N ALA A 15 13.53 -3.09 -13.63
CA ALA A 15 13.03 -4.27 -12.92
C ALA A 15 12.16 -5.14 -13.84
N VAL A 16 12.53 -6.40 -13.96
CA VAL A 16 11.81 -7.42 -14.73
C VAL A 16 11.30 -8.49 -13.79
N VAL A 17 10.02 -8.82 -13.92
CA VAL A 17 9.36 -9.93 -13.20
C VAL A 17 8.66 -10.81 -14.22
N ALA A 18 8.96 -12.11 -14.23
CA ALA A 18 8.29 -13.09 -15.05
C ALA A 18 7.29 -13.92 -14.23
N LEU A 19 6.07 -14.06 -14.74
CA LEU A 19 5.04 -14.93 -14.19
C LEU A 19 4.57 -15.91 -15.26
N GLY A 20 4.68 -17.22 -14.99
CA GLY A 20 4.30 -18.25 -15.96
C GLY A 20 5.06 -18.18 -17.30
N GLY A 21 6.30 -17.70 -17.28
CA GLY A 21 7.13 -17.53 -18.47
C GLY A 21 6.93 -16.24 -19.25
N PHE A 22 5.97 -15.39 -18.85
CA PHE A 22 5.71 -14.10 -19.50
C PHE A 22 6.16 -12.93 -18.63
N PRO A 23 6.73 -11.85 -19.20
CA PRO A 23 7.13 -10.68 -18.45
C PRO A 23 5.88 -9.91 -17.96
N ALA A 24 5.63 -9.93 -16.65
CA ALA A 24 4.60 -9.13 -16.02
C ALA A 24 5.11 -7.71 -15.70
N LEU A 25 6.42 -7.55 -15.44
CA LEU A 25 7.15 -6.30 -15.52
C LEU A 25 8.27 -6.47 -16.55
N ALA A 26 8.45 -5.47 -17.39
CA ALA A 26 9.32 -5.52 -18.57
C ALA A 26 10.42 -4.44 -18.59
N GLY A 27 10.94 -4.07 -17.39
CA GLY A 27 11.94 -3.01 -17.23
C GLY A 27 11.36 -1.79 -16.52
N ALA A 28 10.60 -2.00 -15.44
CA ALA A 28 10.02 -0.91 -14.66
C ALA A 28 11.12 -0.16 -13.90
N SER A 29 11.18 1.18 -14.08
CA SER A 29 12.11 2.05 -13.36
C SER A 29 11.32 3.18 -12.69
N MET A 30 11.42 3.28 -11.35
CA MET A 30 10.81 4.34 -10.54
C MET A 30 11.48 4.43 -9.17
N SER A 31 11.30 5.58 -8.50
CA SER A 31 11.63 5.74 -7.09
C SER A 31 10.42 6.27 -6.32
N VAL A 32 10.33 5.94 -5.03
CA VAL A 32 9.35 6.52 -4.09
C VAL A 32 10.12 6.94 -2.86
N GLU A 33 9.96 8.18 -2.43
CA GLU A 33 10.61 8.68 -1.23
C GLU A 33 9.83 8.29 0.03
N ARG A 34 10.50 8.26 1.20
CA ARG A 34 9.83 7.98 2.48
C ARG A 34 8.79 9.05 2.79
N GLY A 35 7.63 8.63 3.31
CA GLY A 35 6.53 9.52 3.63
C GLY A 35 5.72 9.99 2.41
N GLU A 36 6.03 9.50 1.21
CA GLU A 36 5.30 9.87 -0.01
C GLU A 36 3.98 9.09 -0.14
N LEU A 37 2.96 9.77 -0.71
CA LEU A 37 1.73 9.14 -1.17
C LEU A 37 1.76 9.09 -2.70
N VAL A 38 1.83 7.90 -3.27
CA VAL A 38 1.96 7.69 -4.72
C VAL A 38 0.81 6.83 -5.24
N ALA A 39 0.18 7.30 -6.32
CA ALA A 39 -0.83 6.56 -7.08
C ALA A 39 -0.18 5.88 -8.29
N LEU A 40 -0.24 4.55 -8.36
CA LEU A 40 0.20 3.75 -9.50
C LEU A 40 -1.00 3.50 -10.43
N ARG A 41 -0.99 4.12 -11.60
CA ARG A 41 -2.06 4.03 -12.61
C ARG A 41 -1.70 3.06 -13.73
N GLY A 42 -2.72 2.62 -14.44
CA GLY A 42 -2.59 1.78 -15.65
C GLY A 42 -3.82 0.92 -15.87
N ALA A 43 -4.02 0.44 -17.08
CA ALA A 43 -5.09 -0.49 -17.42
C ALA A 43 -4.95 -1.82 -16.66
N ASN A 44 -6.00 -2.64 -16.70
CA ASN A 44 -5.92 -3.99 -16.13
C ASN A 44 -4.88 -4.83 -16.90
N GLY A 45 -4.11 -5.66 -16.18
CA GLY A 45 -3.07 -6.50 -16.77
C GLY A 45 -1.74 -5.80 -17.06
N THR A 46 -1.56 -4.50 -16.77
CA THR A 46 -0.30 -3.78 -17.03
C THR A 46 0.84 -4.09 -16.06
N GLY A 47 0.60 -4.91 -15.02
CA GLY A 47 1.63 -5.30 -14.05
C GLY A 47 1.55 -4.60 -12.69
N LYS A 48 0.52 -3.74 -12.43
CA LYS A 48 0.39 -3.00 -11.15
C LYS A 48 0.45 -3.89 -9.92
N SER A 49 -0.40 -4.92 -9.83
CA SER A 49 -0.40 -5.86 -8.71
C SER A 49 0.91 -6.66 -8.61
N THR A 50 1.57 -6.91 -9.74
CA THR A 50 2.89 -7.58 -9.76
C THR A 50 3.96 -6.65 -9.19
N LEU A 51 3.94 -5.36 -9.51
CA LEU A 51 4.84 -4.37 -8.93
C LEU A 51 4.66 -4.28 -7.41
N LEU A 52 3.42 -4.21 -6.91
CA LEU A 52 3.16 -4.24 -5.47
C LEU A 52 3.69 -5.54 -4.83
N ARG A 53 3.48 -6.70 -5.46
CA ARG A 53 3.98 -7.98 -4.96
C ARG A 53 5.50 -8.07 -4.99
N LEU A 54 6.16 -7.49 -5.98
CA LEU A 54 7.62 -7.36 -6.01
C LEU A 54 8.09 -6.54 -4.80
N CYS A 55 7.55 -5.33 -4.61
CA CYS A 55 7.90 -4.47 -3.48
C CYS A 55 7.59 -5.11 -2.11
N ALA A 56 6.60 -6.00 -2.04
CA ALA A 56 6.29 -6.79 -0.85
C ALA A 56 7.20 -8.02 -0.65
N GLY A 57 8.17 -8.26 -1.55
CA GLY A 57 9.04 -9.44 -1.49
C GLY A 57 8.32 -10.77 -1.76
N LEU A 58 7.14 -10.75 -2.40
CA LEU A 58 6.33 -11.95 -2.66
C LEU A 58 6.67 -12.64 -3.99
N VAL A 59 7.19 -11.89 -4.95
CA VAL A 59 7.65 -12.44 -6.23
C VAL A 59 9.13 -12.14 -6.41
N PRO A 60 9.89 -13.02 -7.08
CA PRO A 60 11.31 -12.79 -7.32
C PRO A 60 11.52 -11.74 -8.42
N LEU A 61 12.60 -10.97 -8.30
CA LEU A 61 13.16 -10.16 -9.36
C LEU A 61 13.88 -11.10 -10.34
N ALA A 62 13.55 -11.02 -11.64
CA ALA A 62 14.21 -11.82 -12.67
C ALA A 62 15.44 -11.11 -13.25
N ARG A 63 15.40 -9.78 -13.42
CA ARG A 63 16.48 -8.91 -13.91
C ARG A 63 16.31 -7.49 -13.43
N GLY A 64 17.38 -6.70 -13.51
CA GLY A 64 17.40 -5.30 -13.04
C GLY A 64 17.71 -5.19 -11.56
N GLY A 65 17.37 -4.06 -10.95
CA GLY A 65 17.55 -3.78 -9.52
C GLY A 65 16.24 -3.42 -8.83
N ALA A 66 16.07 -3.85 -7.59
CA ALA A 66 14.91 -3.49 -6.78
C ALA A 66 15.32 -3.40 -5.30
N THR A 67 15.26 -2.19 -4.74
CA THR A 67 15.53 -1.94 -3.32
C THR A 67 14.27 -1.39 -2.66
N VAL A 68 13.89 -1.93 -1.52
CA VAL A 68 12.73 -1.50 -0.74
C VAL A 68 13.12 -1.29 0.71
N LEU A 69 12.91 -0.09 1.23
CA LEU A 69 13.29 0.32 2.58
C LEU A 69 14.76 0.02 2.94
N GLY A 70 15.64 0.10 1.93
CA GLY A 70 17.08 -0.18 2.07
C GLY A 70 17.45 -1.65 1.89
N VAL A 71 16.47 -2.55 1.71
CA VAL A 71 16.71 -3.99 1.47
C VAL A 71 16.77 -4.25 -0.03
N ASP A 72 17.86 -4.84 -0.53
CA ASP A 72 17.94 -5.34 -1.91
C ASP A 72 17.13 -6.64 -2.03
N LEU A 73 16.13 -6.62 -2.93
CA LEU A 73 15.22 -7.77 -3.11
C LEU A 73 15.89 -8.95 -3.83
N ALA A 74 17.03 -8.75 -4.48
CA ALA A 74 17.81 -9.83 -5.06
C ALA A 74 18.54 -10.63 -3.95
N ASP A 75 18.97 -9.95 -2.89
CA ASP A 75 19.70 -10.56 -1.78
C ASP A 75 18.76 -11.16 -0.74
N ASP A 76 17.85 -10.37 -0.19
CA ASP A 76 16.92 -10.83 0.87
C ASP A 76 15.52 -10.24 0.74
N ARG A 77 14.74 -10.75 -0.21
CA ARG A 77 13.34 -10.36 -0.36
C ARG A 77 12.43 -10.76 0.82
N VAL A 78 12.89 -11.62 1.73
CA VAL A 78 12.09 -12.06 2.87
C VAL A 78 12.13 -11.01 3.99
N ALA A 79 13.29 -10.38 4.21
CA ALA A 79 13.46 -9.35 5.22
C ALA A 79 12.48 -8.18 5.04
N VAL A 80 12.20 -7.78 3.79
CA VAL A 80 11.28 -6.67 3.52
C VAL A 80 9.85 -6.93 4.00
N ARG A 81 9.43 -8.19 4.09
CA ARG A 81 8.04 -8.56 4.47
C ARG A 81 7.66 -8.13 5.89
N GLN A 82 8.63 -7.94 6.77
CA GLN A 82 8.39 -7.45 8.13
C GLN A 82 8.13 -5.94 8.16
N LEU A 83 8.64 -5.21 7.18
CA LEU A 83 8.60 -3.75 7.09
C LEU A 83 7.41 -3.23 6.28
N VAL A 84 6.85 -4.08 5.41
CA VAL A 84 5.77 -3.69 4.49
C VAL A 84 4.43 -4.30 4.89
N GLY A 85 3.36 -3.56 4.60
CA GLY A 85 1.99 -4.03 4.67
C GLY A 85 1.39 -4.09 3.27
N LEU A 86 0.95 -5.27 2.83
CA LEU A 86 0.26 -5.44 1.55
C LEU A 86 -1.23 -5.68 1.80
N LEU A 87 -2.06 -4.81 1.23
CA LEU A 87 -3.50 -4.98 1.14
C LEU A 87 -3.86 -5.23 -0.32
N GLY A 88 -4.08 -6.49 -0.67
CA GLY A 88 -4.50 -6.90 -2.00
C GLY A 88 -5.99 -6.65 -2.26
N HIS A 89 -6.47 -7.09 -3.40
CA HIS A 89 -7.89 -7.02 -3.78
C HIS A 89 -8.80 -7.68 -2.72
N ARG A 90 -8.38 -8.79 -2.13
CA ARG A 90 -9.03 -9.37 -0.94
C ARG A 90 -8.41 -8.75 0.32
N ASN A 91 -9.26 -8.32 1.26
CA ASN A 91 -8.81 -7.65 2.50
C ASN A 91 -8.01 -8.55 3.45
N GLY A 92 -7.92 -9.85 3.19
CA GLY A 92 -7.18 -10.79 4.03
C GLY A 92 -7.80 -11.07 5.39
N LEU A 93 -9.05 -10.65 5.60
CA LEU A 93 -9.78 -10.88 6.86
C LEU A 93 -10.41 -12.28 6.88
N ASN A 94 -10.38 -12.91 8.06
CA ASN A 94 -11.19 -14.09 8.33
C ASN A 94 -12.64 -13.66 8.59
N ALA A 95 -13.58 -14.15 7.77
CA ALA A 95 -14.99 -13.77 7.82
C ALA A 95 -15.68 -14.17 9.14
N GLU A 96 -15.23 -15.23 9.78
CA GLU A 96 -15.79 -15.77 11.04
C GLU A 96 -15.32 -15.01 12.28
N LEU A 97 -14.18 -14.35 12.21
CA LEU A 97 -13.68 -13.52 13.29
C LEU A 97 -14.35 -12.14 13.25
N THR A 98 -14.51 -11.54 14.42
CA THR A 98 -14.93 -10.14 14.53
C THR A 98 -13.88 -9.19 13.94
N CYS A 99 -14.27 -7.94 13.70
CA CYS A 99 -13.33 -6.89 13.30
C CYS A 99 -12.13 -6.83 14.27
N ARG A 100 -12.39 -6.74 15.58
CA ARG A 100 -11.37 -6.69 16.64
C ARG A 100 -10.47 -7.94 16.64
N GLU A 101 -11.04 -9.13 16.54
CA GLU A 101 -10.28 -10.39 16.56
C GLU A 101 -9.34 -10.50 15.34
N ASN A 102 -9.75 -10.03 14.15
CA ASN A 102 -8.89 -9.98 12.98
C ASN A 102 -7.65 -9.08 13.22
N VAL A 103 -7.85 -7.91 13.82
CA VAL A 103 -6.73 -6.99 14.13
C VAL A 103 -5.89 -7.55 15.28
N ALA A 104 -6.51 -8.12 16.32
CA ALA A 104 -5.81 -8.74 17.45
C ALA A 104 -4.96 -9.95 17.02
N PHE A 105 -5.44 -10.75 16.07
CA PHE A 105 -4.63 -11.81 15.47
C PHE A 105 -3.33 -11.29 14.85
N THR A 106 -3.43 -10.18 14.11
CA THR A 106 -2.24 -9.53 13.55
C THR A 106 -1.33 -8.98 14.66
N ALA A 107 -1.91 -8.37 15.71
CA ALA A 107 -1.19 -7.85 16.86
C ALA A 107 -0.34 -8.95 17.54
N GLN A 108 -0.91 -10.11 17.76
CA GLN A 108 -0.21 -11.26 18.36
C GLN A 108 1.02 -11.69 17.54
N LEU A 109 0.91 -11.69 16.20
CA LEU A 109 2.01 -12.07 15.32
C LEU A 109 3.22 -11.13 15.40
N VAL A 110 3.01 -9.86 15.79
CA VAL A 110 4.05 -8.85 15.87
C VAL A 110 4.37 -8.41 17.31
N GLY A 111 3.79 -9.06 18.31
CA GLY A 111 4.01 -8.73 19.73
C GLY A 111 3.42 -7.38 20.15
N ALA A 112 2.40 -6.87 19.43
CA ALA A 112 1.69 -5.66 19.81
C ALA A 112 0.68 -5.92 20.95
N SER A 113 0.43 -4.89 21.76
CA SER A 113 -0.46 -4.98 22.92
C SER A 113 -1.95 -4.87 22.53
N PRO A 114 -2.88 -5.27 23.44
CA PRO A 114 -4.31 -4.99 23.25
C PRO A 114 -4.62 -3.50 23.07
N ASN A 115 -3.88 -2.62 23.74
CA ASN A 115 -4.05 -1.17 23.60
C ASN A 115 -3.70 -0.69 22.17
N ASP A 116 -2.65 -1.27 21.55
CA ASP A 116 -2.32 -0.96 20.14
C ASP A 116 -3.48 -1.33 19.19
N VAL A 117 -4.24 -2.39 19.52
CA VAL A 117 -5.43 -2.79 18.76
C VAL A 117 -6.55 -1.76 18.91
N ASP A 118 -6.82 -1.31 20.14
CA ASP A 118 -7.85 -0.32 20.42
C ASP A 118 -7.53 1.02 19.76
N ASP A 119 -6.30 1.47 19.87
CA ASP A 119 -5.80 2.69 19.22
C ASP A 119 -5.92 2.61 17.69
N ALA A 120 -5.59 1.47 17.09
CA ALA A 120 -5.71 1.28 15.65
C ALA A 120 -7.17 1.30 15.19
N LEU A 121 -8.07 0.66 15.92
CA LEU A 121 -9.51 0.66 15.62
C LEU A 121 -10.09 2.06 15.74
N GLN A 122 -9.74 2.80 16.80
CA GLN A 122 -10.18 4.17 17.02
C GLN A 122 -9.72 5.12 15.92
N ARG A 123 -8.43 5.03 15.52
CA ARG A 123 -7.85 5.83 14.42
C ARG A 123 -8.56 5.64 13.10
N LEU A 124 -9.13 4.44 12.88
CA LEU A 124 -9.88 4.10 11.66
C LEU A 124 -11.39 4.34 11.80
N GLY A 125 -11.84 4.99 12.88
CA GLY A 125 -13.25 5.29 13.12
C GLY A 125 -14.11 4.03 13.28
N ILE A 126 -13.53 2.94 13.80
CA ILE A 126 -14.23 1.69 14.09
C ILE A 126 -14.75 1.74 15.53
N ASP A 127 -16.05 1.94 15.68
CA ASP A 127 -16.71 1.98 16.98
C ASP A 127 -16.83 0.59 17.63
N ALA A 128 -17.26 0.57 18.91
CA ALA A 128 -17.40 -0.65 19.69
C ALA A 128 -18.39 -1.65 19.06
N ARG A 129 -19.45 -1.19 18.39
CA ARG A 129 -20.44 -2.04 17.72
C ARG A 129 -19.84 -2.72 16.49
N VAL A 130 -19.12 -1.97 15.68
CA VAL A 130 -18.43 -2.52 14.50
C VAL A 130 -17.30 -3.45 14.94
N ALA A 131 -16.57 -3.10 16.01
CA ALA A 131 -15.45 -3.91 16.53
C ALA A 131 -15.84 -5.34 16.88
N VAL A 132 -17.06 -5.56 17.39
CA VAL A 132 -17.56 -6.89 17.77
C VAL A 132 -18.36 -7.58 16.65
N THR A 133 -18.52 -6.93 15.48
CA THR A 133 -19.22 -7.50 14.33
C THR A 133 -18.28 -8.43 13.56
N ARG A 134 -18.76 -9.61 13.15
CA ARG A 134 -17.98 -10.54 12.31
C ARG A 134 -17.61 -9.88 10.96
N ALA A 135 -16.41 -10.12 10.49
CA ALA A 135 -15.91 -9.52 9.26
C ALA A 135 -16.75 -9.88 8.02
N GLY A 136 -17.40 -11.05 8.01
CA GLY A 136 -18.33 -11.45 6.98
C GLY A 136 -19.57 -10.55 6.87
N ALA A 137 -20.03 -9.95 7.98
CA ALA A 137 -21.20 -9.08 8.06
C ALA A 137 -20.88 -7.58 7.89
N LEU A 138 -19.61 -7.20 7.81
CA LEU A 138 -19.18 -5.81 7.65
C LEU A 138 -19.47 -5.30 6.23
N SER A 139 -19.70 -3.98 6.08
CA SER A 139 -19.71 -3.32 4.78
C SER A 139 -18.31 -3.36 4.13
N ALA A 140 -18.23 -3.08 2.83
CA ALA A 140 -16.95 -3.01 2.12
C ALA A 140 -15.99 -1.99 2.75
N GLY A 141 -16.49 -0.80 3.13
CA GLY A 141 -15.72 0.24 3.81
C GLY A 141 -15.24 -0.19 5.20
N GLN A 142 -16.11 -0.83 5.99
CA GLN A 142 -15.75 -1.35 7.31
C GLN A 142 -14.66 -2.44 7.20
N ARG A 143 -14.80 -3.38 6.25
CA ARG A 143 -13.76 -4.39 5.99
C ARG A 143 -12.43 -3.73 5.58
N ARG A 144 -12.47 -2.70 4.74
CA ARG A 144 -11.26 -1.99 4.31
C ARG A 144 -10.60 -1.30 5.49
N ARG A 145 -11.34 -0.59 6.33
CA ARG A 145 -10.83 0.04 7.55
C ARG A 145 -10.26 -0.98 8.53
N THR A 146 -10.92 -2.12 8.74
CA THR A 146 -10.40 -3.22 9.56
C THR A 146 -9.04 -3.74 9.05
N ALA A 147 -8.92 -3.94 7.74
CA ALA A 147 -7.66 -4.38 7.15
C ALA A 147 -6.55 -3.33 7.29
N LEU A 148 -6.86 -2.04 7.16
CA LEU A 148 -5.91 -0.95 7.40
C LEU A 148 -5.50 -0.85 8.88
N ALA A 149 -6.40 -1.13 9.83
CA ALA A 149 -6.06 -1.20 11.25
C ALA A 149 -4.96 -2.26 11.50
N SER A 150 -4.99 -3.39 10.79
CA SER A 150 -3.92 -4.39 10.86
C SER A 150 -2.57 -3.86 10.36
N LEU A 151 -2.54 -2.95 9.38
CA LEU A 151 -1.29 -2.31 8.93
C LEU A 151 -0.74 -1.34 9.98
N ILE A 152 -1.62 -0.62 10.68
CA ILE A 152 -1.24 0.29 11.79
C ILE A 152 -0.61 -0.53 12.92
N VAL A 153 -1.29 -1.60 13.37
CA VAL A 153 -0.80 -2.47 14.45
C VAL A 153 0.55 -3.10 14.11
N ARG A 154 0.76 -3.48 12.85
CA ARG A 154 2.06 -3.97 12.35
C ARG A 154 3.14 -2.89 12.31
N ARG A 155 2.79 -1.62 12.45
CA ARG A 155 3.71 -0.48 12.27
C ARG A 155 4.42 -0.56 10.92
N ALA A 156 3.70 -0.96 9.87
CA ALA A 156 4.25 -1.10 8.53
C ALA A 156 4.75 0.26 8.02
N GLN A 157 6.03 0.31 7.61
CA GLN A 157 6.66 1.55 7.12
C GLN A 157 6.26 1.88 5.69
N LEU A 158 5.91 0.84 4.90
CA LEU A 158 5.45 0.97 3.52
C LEU A 158 4.10 0.24 3.38
N TRP A 159 3.08 0.97 2.95
CA TRP A 159 1.75 0.45 2.65
C TRP A 159 1.62 0.26 1.14
N LEU A 160 1.38 -0.97 0.72
CA LEU A 160 1.17 -1.37 -0.66
C LEU A 160 -0.30 -1.77 -0.81
N LEU A 161 -1.10 -0.96 -1.52
CA LEU A 161 -2.54 -1.12 -1.55
C LEU A 161 -3.03 -1.36 -2.98
N ASP A 162 -3.62 -2.52 -3.23
CA ASP A 162 -4.14 -2.89 -4.55
C ASP A 162 -5.62 -2.50 -4.66
N GLU A 163 -5.91 -1.48 -5.46
CA GLU A 163 -7.22 -0.88 -5.69
C GLU A 163 -8.01 -0.61 -4.38
N PRO A 164 -7.45 0.17 -3.43
CA PRO A 164 -8.05 0.32 -2.11
C PRO A 164 -9.43 0.99 -2.14
N HIS A 165 -9.78 1.73 -3.19
CA HIS A 165 -11.07 2.42 -3.36
C HIS A 165 -12.14 1.56 -4.06
N ALA A 166 -11.80 0.38 -4.58
CA ALA A 166 -12.72 -0.46 -5.31
C ALA A 166 -13.91 -0.90 -4.43
N GLY A 167 -15.14 -0.76 -4.97
CA GLY A 167 -16.36 -1.15 -4.26
C GLY A 167 -16.78 -0.24 -3.11
N LEU A 168 -16.12 0.92 -2.91
CA LEU A 168 -16.51 1.92 -1.93
C LEU A 168 -17.44 2.97 -2.55
N ASP A 169 -18.41 3.45 -1.79
CA ASP A 169 -19.18 4.65 -2.14
C ASP A 169 -18.33 5.93 -1.98
N THR A 170 -18.85 7.07 -2.41
CA THR A 170 -18.12 8.34 -2.39
C THR A 170 -17.70 8.76 -1.00
N ALA A 171 -18.53 8.55 0.02
CA ALA A 171 -18.21 8.92 1.41
C ALA A 171 -17.05 8.07 1.95
N ALA A 172 -17.13 6.74 1.81
CA ALA A 172 -16.09 5.80 2.25
C ALA A 172 -14.75 6.03 1.50
N ARG A 173 -14.80 6.44 0.23
CA ARG A 173 -13.60 6.79 -0.53
C ARG A 173 -12.93 8.05 0.01
N ASN A 174 -13.70 9.10 0.32
CA ASN A 174 -13.17 10.33 0.89
C ASN A 174 -12.54 10.08 2.28
N GLU A 175 -13.20 9.25 3.11
CA GLU A 175 -12.64 8.81 4.39
C GLU A 175 -11.31 8.05 4.20
N LEU A 176 -11.24 7.14 3.23
CA LEU A 176 -10.01 6.42 2.92
C LEU A 176 -8.89 7.38 2.50
N ASP A 177 -9.17 8.37 1.66
CA ASP A 177 -8.19 9.38 1.24
C ASP A 177 -7.64 10.19 2.44
N VAL A 178 -8.47 10.46 3.44
CA VAL A 178 -8.01 11.09 4.70
C VAL A 178 -7.08 10.14 5.45
N ILE A 179 -7.47 8.88 5.61
CA ILE A 179 -6.67 7.85 6.29
C ILE A 179 -5.28 7.70 5.65
N LEU A 180 -5.22 7.64 4.31
CA LEU A 180 -3.93 7.48 3.59
C LEU A 180 -3.03 8.70 3.79
N ARG A 181 -3.59 9.92 3.78
CA ARG A 181 -2.83 11.13 4.07
C ARG A 181 -2.34 11.19 5.52
N ASP A 182 -3.18 10.80 6.47
CA ASP A 182 -2.78 10.78 7.87
C ASP A 182 -1.72 9.71 8.15
N ALA A 183 -1.76 8.58 7.44
CA ALA A 183 -0.69 7.58 7.49
C ALA A 183 0.65 8.18 7.02
N THR A 184 0.66 8.92 5.89
CA THR A 184 1.90 9.55 5.40
C THR A 184 2.40 10.67 6.32
N ARG A 185 1.51 11.50 6.87
CA ARG A 185 1.87 12.49 7.89
C ARG A 185 2.46 11.86 9.17
N SER A 186 2.05 10.63 9.46
CA SER A 186 2.59 9.84 10.58
C SER A 186 3.87 9.08 10.22
N GLY A 187 4.45 9.30 9.02
CA GLY A 187 5.72 8.74 8.56
C GLY A 187 5.64 7.46 7.74
N ALA A 188 4.44 6.93 7.46
CA ALA A 188 4.30 5.80 6.54
C ALA A 188 4.47 6.26 5.08
N THR A 189 5.05 5.41 4.24
CA THR A 189 5.04 5.59 2.78
C THR A 189 3.87 4.82 2.21
N VAL A 190 3.14 5.37 1.24
CA VAL A 190 1.96 4.72 0.66
C VAL A 190 2.08 4.67 -0.86
N LEU A 191 2.05 3.45 -1.42
CA LEU A 191 1.91 3.20 -2.85
C LEU A 191 0.60 2.43 -3.08
N TYR A 192 -0.34 3.03 -3.82
CA TYR A 192 -1.60 2.37 -4.11
C TYR A 192 -1.90 2.34 -5.60
N THR A 193 -2.57 1.27 -6.06
CA THR A 193 -3.01 1.17 -7.45
C THR A 193 -4.40 1.78 -7.62
N THR A 194 -4.63 2.39 -8.77
CA THR A 194 -5.95 2.89 -9.19
C THR A 194 -6.08 2.86 -10.71
N HIS A 195 -7.30 2.72 -11.20
CA HIS A 195 -7.65 2.90 -12.60
C HIS A 195 -8.48 4.18 -12.82
N GLU A 196 -8.82 4.90 -11.74
CA GLU A 196 -9.62 6.13 -11.83
C GLU A 196 -8.77 7.30 -12.30
N VAL A 197 -9.34 8.10 -13.21
CA VAL A 197 -8.77 9.38 -13.67
C VAL A 197 -9.14 10.46 -12.66
N ASP A 198 -8.27 11.45 -12.48
CA ASP A 198 -8.29 12.53 -11.50
C ASP A 198 -9.66 12.87 -10.90
N ARG A 199 -9.73 12.86 -9.57
CA ARG A 199 -10.80 13.49 -8.82
C ARG A 199 -10.47 14.96 -8.63
N ALA A 200 -11.22 15.83 -9.32
CA ALA A 200 -11.13 17.26 -9.10
C ALA A 200 -11.42 17.59 -7.62
N GLY A 201 -10.50 18.29 -6.96
CA GLY A 201 -10.72 18.91 -5.64
C GLY A 201 -9.93 18.36 -4.47
N LEU A 202 -9.23 17.24 -4.59
CA LEU A 202 -8.28 16.76 -3.57
C LEU A 202 -6.85 16.91 -4.10
N ALA A 203 -5.93 17.27 -3.20
CA ALA A 203 -4.51 17.32 -3.53
C ALA A 203 -4.10 16.01 -4.22
N THR A 204 -3.80 16.10 -5.51
CA THR A 204 -3.51 14.91 -6.34
C THR A 204 -2.20 14.32 -5.87
N PRO A 205 -2.14 13.05 -5.44
CA PRO A 205 -0.87 12.43 -5.11
C PRO A 205 0.02 12.36 -6.35
N ARG A 206 1.32 12.22 -6.16
CA ARG A 206 2.23 11.89 -7.27
C ARG A 206 1.68 10.67 -8.00
N THR A 207 1.63 10.75 -9.32
CA THR A 207 1.04 9.70 -10.15
C THR A 207 2.10 9.09 -11.04
N VAL A 208 2.27 7.78 -10.93
CA VAL A 208 3.13 6.96 -11.78
C VAL A 208 2.23 6.10 -12.68
N THR A 209 2.46 6.12 -13.99
CA THR A 209 1.67 5.33 -14.94
C THR A 209 2.46 4.13 -15.42
N LEU A 210 1.86 2.94 -15.31
CA LEU A 210 2.40 1.67 -15.78
C LEU A 210 1.65 1.22 -17.04
N SER A 211 2.38 0.87 -18.09
CA SER A 211 1.85 0.31 -19.34
C SER A 211 2.80 -0.75 -19.87
N GLY A 212 2.28 -1.91 -20.28
CA GLY A 212 3.09 -3.01 -20.81
C GLY A 212 4.23 -3.47 -19.89
N GLY A 213 4.04 -3.35 -18.56
CA GLY A 213 5.08 -3.71 -17.58
C GLY A 213 6.20 -2.69 -17.40
N CYS A 214 6.09 -1.51 -18.04
CA CYS A 214 7.07 -0.41 -17.95
C CYS A 214 6.41 0.86 -17.38
N VAL A 215 7.18 1.71 -16.69
CA VAL A 215 6.75 3.05 -16.28
C VAL A 215 6.81 3.97 -17.51
N THR A 216 5.69 4.59 -17.85
CA THR A 216 5.57 5.46 -19.03
C THR A 216 5.43 6.94 -18.69
N SER A 217 4.98 7.27 -17.49
CA SER A 217 4.98 8.63 -16.98
C SER A 217 5.08 8.67 -15.46
N ASP A 218 5.66 9.77 -14.96
CA ASP A 218 5.82 10.04 -13.53
C ASP A 218 5.58 11.53 -13.31
N VAL A 219 4.40 11.87 -12.79
CA VAL A 219 3.95 13.25 -12.64
C VAL A 219 3.83 13.57 -11.15
N SER A 220 4.76 14.38 -10.66
CA SER A 220 4.66 14.98 -9.32
C SER A 220 3.59 16.06 -9.33
N SER A 221 2.68 16.05 -8.37
CA SER A 221 1.80 17.19 -8.14
C SER A 221 2.68 18.37 -7.69
N LYS A 222 2.75 19.43 -8.50
CA LYS A 222 3.36 20.69 -8.08
C LYS A 222 2.44 21.33 -7.04
N PHE A 223 2.65 21.04 -5.76
CA PHE A 223 2.19 21.95 -4.73
C PHE A 223 3.10 23.16 -4.75
N GLY A 224 2.57 24.27 -5.28
CA GLY A 224 3.12 25.57 -5.00
C GLY A 224 3.03 25.79 -3.49
N VAL A 225 4.16 25.82 -2.81
CA VAL A 225 4.27 26.48 -1.51
C VAL A 225 3.95 27.94 -1.79
N ALA A 226 2.72 28.38 -1.45
CA ALA A 226 2.42 29.79 -1.36
C ALA A 226 3.26 30.33 -0.20
N GLN A 227 4.14 31.27 -0.53
CA GLN A 227 4.88 32.11 0.42
C GLN A 227 3.93 32.99 1.21
#